data_8a1fb1a95fcf35b844e56e5fe9b12d75
#
_entry.id   8a1fb1a95fcf35b844e56e5fe9b12d75
#
_cell.length_a   1.000
_cell.length_b   1.000
_cell.length_c   1.000
_cell.angle_alpha   90.00
_cell.angle_beta   90.00
_cell.angle_gamma   90.00
#
_symmetry.space_group_name_H-M   'P 1'
#
loop_
_entity.id
_entity.type
_entity.pdbx_description
1 polymer ?
#
loop_
_entity_poly.entity_id
_entity_poly.type
_entity_poly.pdbx_seq_one_letter_code
_entity_poly.pdbx_strand_id
1 'polypeptide(L)'
;MNVLVTGFTPFNKSTNNYSTEVLNYLTDVEKVIIDVVYDKCYLDLVSKYNLDDFDLIIAMGEARMRDELTLEIQAKNISSCSLADNSGVVKQNDVIDSNFDNVIRTNVDVGRVSELIKFSYDAGKFVCNNLYFHLLANYPNKSLFIHIPNCNNDEGEYIKHAKTINKIIDILIEKRI
;
A
#
# COMPACT_ATOMS: atom_id res chain seq x y z
N MET A 1 11.52 15.49 -6.88
CA MET A 1 10.91 14.91 -5.68
C MET A 1 11.02 13.41 -5.79
N ASN A 2 11.37 12.74 -4.68
CA ASN A 2 11.62 11.30 -4.67
C ASN A 2 10.37 10.57 -4.20
N VAL A 3 9.89 9.62 -5.00
CA VAL A 3 8.71 8.81 -4.67
C VAL A 3 9.12 7.35 -4.59
N LEU A 4 8.74 6.68 -3.51
CA LEU A 4 8.90 5.24 -3.34
C LEU A 4 7.54 4.56 -3.50
N VAL A 5 7.48 3.56 -4.36
CA VAL A 5 6.27 2.74 -4.51
C VAL A 5 6.59 1.27 -4.27
N THR A 6 5.77 0.62 -3.43
CA THR A 6 5.95 -0.80 -3.12
C THR A 6 4.86 -1.66 -3.74
N GLY A 7 5.22 -2.86 -4.18
CA GLY A 7 4.29 -3.95 -4.50
C GLY A 7 4.62 -5.17 -3.64
N PHE A 8 3.74 -6.14 -3.62
CA PHE A 8 3.91 -7.39 -2.88
C PHE A 8 4.24 -8.57 -3.78
N THR A 9 5.00 -9.53 -3.24
CA THR A 9 5.17 -10.85 -3.85
C THR A 9 3.84 -11.60 -3.94
N PRO A 10 3.72 -12.63 -4.81
CA PRO A 10 2.59 -13.54 -4.79
C PRO A 10 2.40 -14.21 -3.42
N PHE A 11 1.15 -14.51 -3.07
CA PHE A 11 0.79 -15.21 -1.84
C PHE A 11 -0.41 -16.14 -2.06
N ASN A 12 -0.71 -16.99 -1.09
CA ASN A 12 -1.87 -17.90 -1.12
C ASN A 12 -1.97 -18.71 -2.43
N LYS A 13 -0.86 -19.36 -2.83
CA LYS A 13 -0.77 -20.18 -4.06
C LYS A 13 -1.03 -19.40 -5.37
N SER A 14 -1.12 -18.10 -5.35
CA SER A 14 -1.18 -17.27 -6.55
C SER A 14 0.18 -17.28 -7.26
N THR A 15 0.18 -17.18 -8.58
CA THR A 15 1.41 -17.07 -9.39
C THR A 15 1.87 -15.64 -9.60
N ASN A 16 1.00 -14.67 -9.33
CA ASN A 16 1.28 -13.24 -9.44
C ASN A 16 0.59 -12.45 -8.32
N ASN A 17 0.94 -11.17 -8.23
CA ASN A 17 0.27 -10.19 -7.38
C ASN A 17 0.02 -8.92 -8.20
N TYR A 18 -1.23 -8.48 -8.28
CA TYR A 18 -1.60 -7.34 -9.13
C TYR A 18 -0.90 -6.05 -8.73
N SER A 19 -0.51 -5.88 -7.47
CA SER A 19 0.26 -4.71 -7.07
C SER A 19 1.64 -4.67 -7.73
N THR A 20 2.31 -5.80 -7.88
CA THR A 20 3.59 -5.92 -8.58
C THR A 20 3.41 -5.78 -10.10
N GLU A 21 2.34 -6.34 -10.67
CA GLU A 21 2.06 -6.16 -12.10
C GLU A 21 1.86 -4.68 -12.45
N VAL A 22 1.06 -3.96 -11.68
CA VAL A 22 0.85 -2.51 -11.87
C VAL A 22 2.14 -1.71 -11.61
N LEU A 23 2.93 -2.09 -10.59
CA LEU A 23 4.21 -1.45 -10.26
C LEU A 23 5.16 -1.41 -11.46
N ASN A 24 5.17 -2.47 -12.29
CA ASN A 24 6.04 -2.55 -13.47
C ASN A 24 5.80 -1.41 -14.48
N TYR A 25 4.57 -0.89 -14.57
CA TYR A 25 4.16 0.17 -15.50
C TYR A 25 4.23 1.58 -14.92
N LEU A 26 4.57 1.76 -13.65
CA LEU A 26 4.79 3.09 -13.09
C LEU A 26 6.10 3.70 -13.64
N THR A 27 6.14 5.01 -13.74
CA THR A 27 7.30 5.76 -14.25
C THR A 27 7.80 6.76 -13.20
N ASP A 28 9.08 7.10 -13.28
CA ASP A 28 9.71 8.16 -12.47
C ASP A 28 9.59 7.96 -10.95
N VAL A 29 9.57 6.70 -10.51
CA VAL A 29 9.50 6.32 -9.09
C VAL A 29 10.53 5.25 -8.75
N GLU A 30 11.00 5.24 -7.51
CA GLU A 30 11.75 4.11 -6.96
C GLU A 30 10.77 2.97 -6.68
N LYS A 31 11.11 1.75 -7.12
CA LYS A 31 10.24 0.57 -7.05
C LYS A 31 10.83 -0.49 -6.15
N VAL A 32 10.03 -1.05 -5.27
CA VAL A 32 10.44 -2.19 -4.45
C VAL A 32 9.33 -3.21 -4.31
N ILE A 33 9.69 -4.49 -4.41
CA ILE A 33 8.79 -5.61 -4.14
C ILE A 33 9.14 -6.16 -2.77
N ILE A 34 8.14 -6.32 -1.90
CA ILE A 34 8.28 -6.81 -0.53
C ILE A 34 7.45 -8.07 -0.34
N ASP A 35 7.91 -8.93 0.57
CA ASP A 35 7.22 -10.19 0.82
C ASP A 35 5.98 -10.00 1.70
N VAL A 36 4.99 -10.88 1.51
CA VAL A 36 3.73 -10.88 2.27
C VAL A 36 3.97 -11.57 3.61
N VAL A 37 4.69 -10.89 4.52
CA VAL A 37 5.03 -11.38 5.85
C VAL A 37 4.79 -10.28 6.88
N TYR A 38 3.99 -10.57 7.93
CA TYR A 38 3.68 -9.62 8.99
C TYR A 38 4.95 -9.01 9.61
N ASP A 39 4.92 -7.73 9.92
CA ASP A 39 5.96 -6.92 10.52
C ASP A 39 7.28 -6.92 9.71
N LYS A 40 7.71 -8.07 9.19
CA LYS A 40 8.91 -8.21 8.38
C LYS A 40 8.82 -7.40 7.07
N CYS A 41 7.64 -7.26 6.45
CA CYS A 41 7.46 -6.43 5.26
C CYS A 41 7.92 -4.98 5.49
N TYR A 42 7.63 -4.41 6.67
CA TYR A 42 8.10 -3.08 7.05
C TYR A 42 9.60 -3.08 7.42
N LEU A 43 10.05 -4.05 8.21
CA LEU A 43 11.46 -4.14 8.63
C LEU A 43 12.41 -4.31 7.43
N ASP A 44 12.03 -5.14 6.45
CA ASP A 44 12.80 -5.31 5.22
C ASP A 44 12.84 -4.01 4.38
N LEU A 45 11.75 -3.27 4.35
CA LEU A 45 11.67 -1.99 3.65
C LEU A 45 12.64 -0.96 4.26
N VAL A 46 12.59 -0.76 5.58
CA VAL A 46 13.46 0.21 6.27
C VAL A 46 14.91 -0.24 6.36
N SER A 47 15.19 -1.53 6.19
CA SER A 47 16.56 -2.03 6.08
C SER A 47 17.23 -1.70 4.75
N LYS A 48 16.43 -1.55 3.68
CA LYS A 48 16.90 -1.27 2.32
C LYS A 48 16.91 0.22 1.98
N TYR A 49 15.99 0.97 2.55
CA TYR A 49 15.76 2.37 2.22
C TYR A 49 15.69 3.22 3.49
N ASN A 50 16.39 4.36 3.46
CA ASN A 50 16.11 5.45 4.40
C ASN A 50 14.83 6.15 3.93
N LEU A 51 13.71 5.90 4.58
CA LEU A 51 12.41 6.44 4.16
C LEU A 51 12.34 7.98 4.30
N ASP A 52 13.24 8.60 5.05
CA ASP A 52 13.31 10.06 5.13
C ASP A 52 13.74 10.72 3.82
N ASP A 53 14.42 9.99 2.93
CA ASP A 53 14.90 10.48 1.63
C ASP A 53 13.77 10.62 0.59
N PHE A 54 12.56 10.15 0.90
CA PHE A 54 11.40 10.21 0.00
C PHE A 54 10.41 11.28 0.43
N ASP A 55 9.85 11.98 -0.56
CA ASP A 55 8.80 12.99 -0.38
C ASP A 55 7.40 12.35 -0.28
N LEU A 56 7.21 11.19 -0.94
CA LEU A 56 5.97 10.43 -0.94
C LEU A 56 6.28 8.92 -0.95
N ILE A 57 5.54 8.16 -0.17
CA ILE A 57 5.62 6.69 -0.08
C ILE A 57 4.22 6.14 -0.38
N ILE A 58 4.10 5.33 -1.42
CA ILE A 58 2.85 4.65 -1.76
C ILE A 58 3.07 3.14 -1.67
N ALA A 59 2.44 2.51 -0.70
CA ALA A 59 2.36 1.06 -0.68
C ALA A 59 1.16 0.60 -1.49
N MET A 60 1.32 -0.50 -2.23
CA MET A 60 0.23 -1.10 -3.02
C MET A 60 0.03 -2.55 -2.63
N GLY A 61 -1.22 -2.99 -2.59
CA GLY A 61 -1.60 -4.38 -2.39
C GLY A 61 -2.75 -4.78 -3.30
N GLU A 62 -2.94 -6.08 -3.55
CA GLU A 62 -4.10 -6.54 -4.31
C GLU A 62 -5.31 -6.74 -3.40
N ALA A 63 -6.49 -6.37 -3.91
CA ALA A 63 -7.78 -6.61 -3.28
C ALA A 63 -8.77 -7.15 -4.32
N ARG A 64 -8.66 -8.45 -4.64
CA ARG A 64 -9.40 -9.12 -5.72
C ARG A 64 -10.92 -9.07 -5.59
N MET A 65 -11.43 -8.73 -4.41
CA MET A 65 -12.86 -8.56 -4.15
C MET A 65 -13.37 -7.14 -4.45
N ARG A 66 -12.48 -6.22 -4.87
CA ARG A 66 -12.84 -4.86 -5.25
C ARG A 66 -12.95 -4.71 -6.76
N ASP A 67 -13.80 -3.80 -7.22
CA ASP A 67 -14.06 -3.54 -8.64
C ASP A 67 -13.29 -2.33 -9.16
N GLU A 68 -12.72 -1.51 -8.27
CA GLU A 68 -12.03 -0.28 -8.62
C GLU A 68 -10.83 0.00 -7.71
N LEU A 69 -9.90 0.86 -8.18
CA LEU A 69 -8.80 1.37 -7.35
C LEU A 69 -9.35 2.09 -6.10
N THR A 70 -8.76 1.79 -4.96
CA THR A 70 -9.11 2.46 -3.72
C THR A 70 -7.87 2.95 -2.99
N LEU A 71 -7.95 4.18 -2.47
CA LEU A 71 -6.95 4.79 -1.61
C LEU A 71 -7.40 4.67 -0.17
N GLU A 72 -6.60 4.00 0.65
CA GLU A 72 -6.89 3.79 2.05
C GLU A 72 -6.57 5.04 2.87
N ILE A 73 -7.56 5.56 3.59
CA ILE A 73 -7.40 6.76 4.42
C ILE A 73 -6.79 6.42 5.78
N GLN A 74 -6.96 5.18 6.23
CA GLN A 74 -6.57 4.75 7.56
C GLN A 74 -6.09 3.31 7.60
N ALA A 75 -5.32 2.98 8.64
CA ALA A 75 -4.97 1.62 9.04
C ALA A 75 -5.50 1.31 10.43
N LYS A 76 -5.82 0.04 10.67
CA LYS A 76 -6.27 -0.49 11.96
C LYS A 76 -5.08 -1.03 12.74
N ASN A 77 -5.03 -0.77 14.03
CA ASN A 77 -4.00 -1.28 14.94
C ASN A 77 -4.26 -2.74 15.34
N ILE A 78 -4.47 -3.58 14.35
CA ILE A 78 -4.77 -4.99 14.55
C ILE A 78 -4.37 -5.82 13.34
N SER A 79 -3.77 -6.99 13.58
CA SER A 79 -3.55 -8.05 12.60
C SER A 79 -4.45 -9.23 12.92
N SER A 80 -5.29 -9.63 11.96
CA SER A 80 -6.21 -10.75 12.13
C SER A 80 -6.65 -11.28 10.76
N CYS A 81 -6.24 -12.49 10.42
CA CYS A 81 -6.67 -13.17 9.20
C CYS A 81 -6.54 -14.68 9.38
N SER A 82 -7.51 -15.44 8.87
CA SER A 82 -7.44 -16.90 8.84
C SER A 82 -6.45 -17.44 7.81
N LEU A 83 -6.03 -16.58 6.86
CA LEU A 83 -5.02 -16.90 5.87
C LEU A 83 -3.63 -16.71 6.50
N ALA A 84 -2.74 -17.70 6.29
CA ALA A 84 -1.34 -17.58 6.66
C ALA A 84 -0.60 -16.62 5.72
N ASP A 85 0.35 -15.85 6.26
CA ASP A 85 1.31 -15.11 5.46
C ASP A 85 2.33 -16.06 4.77
N ASN A 86 3.25 -15.51 3.98
CA ASN A 86 4.24 -16.32 3.25
C ASN A 86 5.24 -17.06 4.17
N SER A 87 5.33 -16.71 5.44
CA SER A 87 6.13 -17.43 6.45
C SER A 87 5.33 -18.50 7.20
N GLY A 88 4.04 -18.65 6.89
CA GLY A 88 3.14 -19.61 7.53
C GLY A 88 2.48 -19.09 8.82
N VAL A 89 2.60 -17.80 9.11
CA VAL A 89 2.03 -17.18 10.32
C VAL A 89 0.57 -16.78 10.09
N VAL A 90 -0.30 -17.18 11.03
CA VAL A 90 -1.69 -16.76 11.14
C VAL A 90 -1.81 -15.88 12.38
N LYS A 91 -2.39 -14.70 12.26
CA LYS A 91 -2.65 -13.79 13.40
C LYS A 91 -4.15 -13.72 13.70
N GLN A 92 -4.49 -13.66 15.00
CA GLN A 92 -5.87 -13.59 15.46
C GLN A 92 -6.05 -12.47 16.49
N ASN A 93 -6.52 -11.31 16.01
CA ASN A 93 -6.75 -10.11 16.81
C ASN A 93 -5.51 -9.60 17.57
N ASP A 94 -4.33 -9.76 16.96
CA ASP A 94 -3.08 -9.29 17.54
C ASP A 94 -2.96 -7.77 17.35
N VAL A 95 -2.82 -7.03 18.45
CA VAL A 95 -2.52 -5.60 18.42
C VAL A 95 -1.13 -5.40 17.80
N ILE A 96 -1.02 -4.47 16.84
CA ILE A 96 0.26 -4.21 16.16
C ILE A 96 1.22 -3.44 17.07
N ASP A 97 0.75 -2.33 17.67
CA ASP A 97 1.53 -1.53 18.62
C ASP A 97 0.63 -0.90 19.68
N SER A 98 0.83 -1.27 20.95
CA SER A 98 0.02 -0.80 22.08
C SER A 98 0.19 0.69 22.41
N ASN A 99 1.17 1.38 21.82
CA ASN A 99 1.38 2.81 22.02
C ASN A 99 0.51 3.68 21.12
N PHE A 100 -0.24 3.08 20.18
CA PHE A 100 -1.07 3.81 19.24
C PHE A 100 -2.57 3.52 19.45
N ASP A 101 -3.40 4.44 18.98
CA ASP A 101 -4.86 4.26 18.92
C ASP A 101 -5.27 3.07 18.04
N ASN A 102 -6.51 2.64 18.17
CA ASN A 102 -7.08 1.53 17.39
C ASN A 102 -7.07 1.78 15.87
N VAL A 103 -7.04 3.05 15.47
CA VAL A 103 -7.04 3.50 14.07
C VAL A 103 -6.12 4.70 13.94
N ILE A 104 -5.24 4.69 12.96
CA ILE A 104 -4.41 5.84 12.59
C ILE A 104 -4.64 6.21 11.12
N ARG A 105 -4.48 7.50 10.79
CA ARG A 105 -4.82 8.05 9.47
C ARG A 105 -3.63 8.72 8.80
N THR A 106 -3.68 8.76 7.46
CA THR A 106 -2.74 9.58 6.71
C THR A 106 -3.02 11.07 6.93
N ASN A 107 -1.95 11.86 6.98
CA ASN A 107 -2.00 13.32 6.98
C ASN A 107 -1.74 13.91 5.59
N VAL A 108 -1.54 13.08 4.56
CA VAL A 108 -1.41 13.56 3.18
C VAL A 108 -2.73 14.20 2.74
N ASP A 109 -2.64 15.36 2.06
CA ASP A 109 -3.83 16.05 1.51
C ASP A 109 -4.38 15.30 0.28
N VAL A 110 -5.07 14.18 0.54
CA VAL A 110 -5.65 13.32 -0.48
C VAL A 110 -6.89 13.93 -1.15
N GLY A 111 -7.47 15.00 -0.59
CA GLY A 111 -8.60 15.70 -1.19
C GLY A 111 -8.32 16.14 -2.63
N ARG A 112 -7.05 16.43 -2.95
CA ARG A 112 -6.59 16.83 -4.29
C ARG A 112 -6.77 15.74 -5.38
N VAL A 113 -6.92 14.48 -4.99
CA VAL A 113 -7.06 13.34 -5.90
C VAL A 113 -8.41 12.63 -5.81
N SER A 114 -9.37 13.21 -5.10
CA SER A 114 -10.71 12.62 -4.85
C SER A 114 -11.50 12.31 -6.12
N GLU A 115 -11.25 13.03 -7.22
CA GLU A 115 -11.91 12.79 -8.52
C GLU A 115 -11.26 11.64 -9.32
N LEU A 116 -10.10 11.13 -8.89
CA LEU A 116 -9.34 10.12 -9.61
C LEU A 116 -9.42 8.74 -8.98
N ILE A 117 -9.70 8.66 -7.67
CA ILE A 117 -9.64 7.41 -6.93
C ILE A 117 -10.66 7.44 -5.78
N LYS A 118 -11.32 6.31 -5.59
CA LYS A 118 -12.26 6.14 -4.47
C LYS A 118 -11.51 6.01 -3.15
N PHE A 119 -12.00 6.68 -2.11
CA PHE A 119 -11.47 6.54 -0.76
C PHE A 119 -12.06 5.33 -0.04
N SER A 120 -11.22 4.64 0.70
CA SER A 120 -11.58 3.51 1.56
C SER A 120 -11.09 3.76 2.99
N TYR A 121 -11.85 3.29 3.95
CA TYR A 121 -11.55 3.36 5.39
C TYR A 121 -11.31 1.96 5.97
N ASP A 122 -11.03 0.99 5.12
CA ASP A 122 -10.81 -0.39 5.53
C ASP A 122 -9.75 -1.09 4.68
N ALA A 123 -8.50 -1.00 5.11
CA ALA A 123 -7.37 -1.71 4.51
C ALA A 123 -7.34 -3.22 4.86
N GLY A 124 -8.38 -3.72 5.52
CA GLY A 124 -8.43 -5.09 6.04
C GLY A 124 -7.68 -5.24 7.37
N LYS A 125 -7.20 -6.46 7.63
CA LYS A 125 -6.43 -6.81 8.84
C LYS A 125 -5.27 -7.77 8.53
N PHE A 126 -4.95 -7.96 7.26
CA PHE A 126 -3.86 -8.79 6.79
C PHE A 126 -2.57 -7.96 6.64
N VAL A 127 -1.58 -8.47 5.92
CA VAL A 127 -0.25 -7.85 5.78
C VAL A 127 -0.31 -6.44 5.15
N CYS A 128 -1.26 -6.18 4.25
CA CYS A 128 -1.47 -4.83 3.69
C CYS A 128 -1.73 -3.80 4.79
N ASN A 129 -2.68 -4.07 5.67
CA ASN A 129 -2.97 -3.21 6.80
C ASN A 129 -1.81 -3.12 7.78
N ASN A 130 -1.09 -4.21 8.03
CA ASN A 130 0.07 -4.24 8.92
C ASN A 130 1.19 -3.32 8.38
N LEU A 131 1.56 -3.43 7.10
CA LEU A 131 2.52 -2.53 6.47
C LEU A 131 2.06 -1.07 6.55
N TYR A 132 0.81 -0.81 6.18
CA TYR A 132 0.28 0.56 6.17
C TYR A 132 0.23 1.16 7.57
N PHE A 133 -0.12 0.37 8.57
CA PHE A 133 -0.05 0.81 9.98
C PHE A 133 1.36 1.26 10.35
N HIS A 134 2.40 0.47 10.10
CA HIS A 134 3.78 0.84 10.40
C HIS A 134 4.24 2.09 9.64
N LEU A 135 3.84 2.24 8.37
CA LEU A 135 4.13 3.44 7.59
C LEU A 135 3.46 4.67 8.18
N LEU A 136 2.19 4.59 8.57
CA LEU A 136 1.47 5.72 9.18
C LEU A 136 1.99 6.06 10.58
N ALA A 137 2.37 5.06 11.37
CA ALA A 137 2.93 5.27 12.70
C ALA A 137 4.24 6.09 12.67
N ASN A 138 5.04 5.94 11.62
CA ASN A 138 6.35 6.58 11.51
C ASN A 138 6.37 7.74 10.50
N TYR A 139 5.59 7.67 9.43
CA TYR A 139 5.62 8.61 8.29
C TYR A 139 4.22 9.06 7.85
N PRO A 140 3.34 9.55 8.77
CA PRO A 140 1.93 9.86 8.44
C PRO A 140 1.77 10.97 7.39
N ASN A 141 2.75 11.88 7.28
CA ASN A 141 2.68 13.05 6.40
C ASN A 141 3.04 12.75 4.94
N LYS A 142 3.50 11.53 4.64
CA LYS A 142 3.96 11.14 3.30
C LYS A 142 3.64 9.71 2.90
N SER A 143 2.87 8.99 3.71
CA SER A 143 2.52 7.59 3.43
C SER A 143 1.08 7.42 3.00
N LEU A 144 0.89 6.65 1.95
CA LEU A 144 -0.41 6.23 1.40
C LEU A 144 -0.42 4.74 1.13
N PHE A 145 -1.61 4.17 1.03
CA PHE A 145 -1.82 2.80 0.56
C PHE A 145 -2.92 2.77 -0.51
N ILE A 146 -2.63 2.08 -1.63
CA ILE A 146 -3.58 1.88 -2.71
C ILE A 146 -3.84 0.39 -2.89
N HIS A 147 -5.09 -0.02 -2.84
CA HIS A 147 -5.51 -1.36 -3.22
C HIS A 147 -5.83 -1.44 -4.71
N ILE A 148 -5.19 -2.42 -5.38
CA ILE A 148 -5.42 -2.75 -6.79
C ILE A 148 -6.58 -3.76 -6.85
N PRO A 149 -7.63 -3.48 -7.63
CA PRO A 149 -8.79 -4.36 -7.75
C PRO A 149 -8.47 -5.62 -8.56
N ASN A 150 -9.49 -6.45 -8.78
CA ASN A 150 -9.37 -7.58 -9.70
C ASN A 150 -9.09 -7.10 -11.13
N CYS A 151 -7.95 -7.49 -11.66
CA CYS A 151 -7.52 -7.16 -13.04
C CYS A 151 -7.70 -8.33 -14.01
N ASN A 152 -8.24 -9.48 -13.59
CA ASN A 152 -8.43 -10.68 -14.42
C ASN A 152 -7.16 -11.13 -15.18
N ASN A 153 -5.96 -10.81 -14.67
CA ASN A 153 -4.67 -11.00 -15.33
C ASN A 153 -4.58 -10.28 -16.70
N ASP A 154 -5.26 -9.15 -16.85
CA ASP A 154 -5.28 -8.34 -18.07
C ASP A 154 -4.22 -7.23 -17.98
N GLU A 155 -3.27 -7.25 -18.89
CA GLU A 155 -2.20 -6.24 -18.99
C GLU A 155 -2.77 -4.83 -19.25
N GLY A 156 -3.86 -4.73 -20.00
CA GLY A 156 -4.53 -3.45 -20.25
C GLY A 156 -5.07 -2.81 -18.97
N GLU A 157 -5.60 -3.61 -18.05
CA GLU A 157 -6.04 -3.13 -16.74
C GLU A 157 -4.84 -2.71 -15.87
N TYR A 158 -3.70 -3.44 -15.90
CA TYR A 158 -2.48 -3.00 -15.19
C TYR A 158 -1.99 -1.64 -15.67
N ILE A 159 -1.90 -1.45 -17.00
CA ILE A 159 -1.49 -0.19 -17.62
C ILE A 159 -2.45 0.95 -17.27
N LYS A 160 -3.75 0.71 -17.31
CA LYS A 160 -4.79 1.68 -16.95
C LYS A 160 -4.65 2.14 -15.50
N HIS A 161 -4.49 1.20 -14.57
CA HIS A 161 -4.29 1.52 -13.16
C HIS A 161 -2.98 2.27 -12.91
N ALA A 162 -1.89 1.86 -13.56
CA ALA A 162 -0.61 2.56 -13.46
C ALA A 162 -0.70 4.01 -13.96
N LYS A 163 -1.41 4.27 -15.06
CA LYS A 163 -1.66 5.65 -15.56
C LYS A 163 -2.40 6.50 -14.52
N THR A 164 -3.42 5.93 -13.88
CA THR A 164 -4.15 6.64 -12.81
C THR A 164 -3.26 6.94 -11.63
N ILE A 165 -2.44 5.97 -11.19
CA ILE A 165 -1.52 6.14 -10.06
C ILE A 165 -0.42 7.16 -10.38
N ASN A 166 0.17 7.14 -11.59
CA ASN A 166 1.13 8.15 -12.02
C ASN A 166 0.52 9.57 -11.93
N LYS A 167 -0.72 9.74 -12.41
CA LYS A 167 -1.43 11.03 -12.31
C LYS A 167 -1.68 11.46 -10.86
N ILE A 168 -2.00 10.52 -9.97
CA ILE A 168 -2.15 10.78 -8.54
C ILE A 168 -0.81 11.26 -7.95
N ILE A 169 0.29 10.57 -8.28
CA ILE A 169 1.64 10.94 -7.85
C ILE A 169 1.95 12.37 -8.29
N ASP A 170 1.79 12.69 -9.57
CA ASP A 170 2.07 14.02 -10.12
C ASP A 170 1.32 15.11 -9.34
N ILE A 171 0.02 14.92 -9.08
CA ILE A 171 -0.80 15.89 -8.34
C ILE A 171 -0.32 16.06 -6.89
N LEU A 172 0.05 14.96 -6.22
CA LEU A 172 0.43 15.00 -4.82
C LEU A 172 1.82 15.58 -4.59
N ILE A 173 2.76 15.39 -5.54
CA ILE A 173 4.11 15.93 -5.44
C ILE A 173 4.21 17.39 -5.94
N GLU A 174 3.25 17.88 -6.74
CA GLU A 174 3.21 19.29 -7.11
C GLU A 174 3.06 20.16 -5.87
N LYS A 175 4.04 21.04 -5.63
CA LYS A 175 3.92 22.05 -4.56
C LYS A 175 2.75 22.99 -4.89
N ARG A 176 1.87 23.23 -3.92
CA ARG A 176 0.96 24.39 -4.00
C ARG A 176 1.83 25.65 -4.12
N ILE A 177 1.75 26.31 -5.26
CA ILE A 177 2.30 27.65 -5.46
C ILE A 177 1.40 28.63 -4.69
#